data_752afa998d1663f3e2c7d283d55b6139
#
_entry.id   752afa998d1663f3e2c7d283d55b6139
#
_cell.length_a   1.000
_cell.length_b   1.000
_cell.length_c   1.000
_cell.angle_alpha   90.00
_cell.angle_beta   90.00
_cell.angle_gamma   90.00
#
_symmetry.space_group_name_H-M   'P 1'
#
loop_
_entity.id
_entity.type
_entity.pdbx_description
1 polymer ?
#
loop_
_entity_poly.entity_id
_entity_poly.type
_entity_poly.pdbx_seq_one_letter_code
_entity_poly.pdbx_strand_id
1 'polypeptide(L)'
;MSTSLSKIRDRLRSRRLTALVAAVLASLAVFTVMTAGGANANQGKGLPYYANGVDPQFGVCRGIDASCNHKWVNFDPAKNGYHVLVFTKTAGPRHADLGPALGPGLDPPLTSANAVQNGMVALGKANGFSVDWTEDTSVFANPATLEKYNAILFFTSRTALDDAAQTSLRIYMEGGGAFIGVHNAFGTEYNWNWYLGLLGNAQLFDHGPLQTGTVSVTAKDPSTKGLPHSWTGEDEWYNLTTDPTGVKVLATVSEKSMPTNPPVGYNGSPGMGSFHPVAWCQYYDGGRAFLTTLGHDAQDWTIGSSYPGAGEFQSLLVNGIKSAMGETSFCTA
;
A
#
# COMPACT_ATOMS: atom_id res chain seq x y z
N MET A 1 32.32 -70.72 5.80
CA MET A 1 31.04 -70.10 5.49
C MET A 1 30.84 -68.68 6.06
N SER A 2 31.89 -68.05 6.63
CA SER A 2 31.75 -66.76 7.34
C SER A 2 32.09 -65.51 6.51
N THR A 3 32.71 -65.61 5.34
CA THR A 3 33.23 -64.49 4.55
C THR A 3 32.24 -63.93 3.47
N SER A 4 31.13 -64.65 3.25
CA SER A 4 30.16 -64.22 2.23
C SER A 4 29.09 -63.26 2.78
N LEU A 5 28.73 -63.36 4.03
CA LEU A 5 27.68 -62.54 4.67
C LEU A 5 28.16 -61.10 5.00
N SER A 6 29.46 -60.89 5.28
CA SER A 6 29.99 -59.56 5.53
C SER A 6 29.97 -58.67 4.27
N LYS A 7 30.33 -59.23 3.07
CA LYS A 7 30.35 -58.49 1.80
C LYS A 7 28.93 -58.07 1.34
N ILE A 8 27.91 -58.84 1.66
CA ILE A 8 26.53 -58.50 1.34
C ILE A 8 26.04 -57.35 2.24
N ARG A 9 26.39 -57.37 3.54
CA ARG A 9 26.02 -56.32 4.50
C ARG A 9 26.68 -54.98 4.17
N ASP A 10 27.91 -54.96 3.72
CA ASP A 10 28.63 -53.75 3.34
C ASP A 10 28.09 -53.14 2.04
N ARG A 11 27.69 -53.97 1.04
CA ARG A 11 27.02 -53.50 -0.18
C ARG A 11 25.64 -52.93 0.05
N LEU A 12 24.89 -53.45 1.01
CA LEU A 12 23.57 -52.94 1.37
C LEU A 12 23.67 -51.61 2.16
N ARG A 13 24.70 -51.47 3.00
CA ARG A 13 24.98 -50.25 3.74
C ARG A 13 25.42 -49.12 2.84
N SER A 14 26.31 -49.38 1.86
CA SER A 14 26.74 -48.36 0.89
C SER A 14 25.62 -47.88 -0.02
N ARG A 15 24.72 -48.79 -0.49
CA ARG A 15 23.57 -48.39 -1.31
C ARG A 15 22.53 -47.57 -0.53
N ARG A 16 22.34 -47.84 0.74
CA ARG A 16 21.47 -47.03 1.62
C ARG A 16 22.06 -45.64 1.92
N LEU A 17 23.38 -45.56 2.09
CA LEU A 17 24.06 -44.26 2.27
C LEU A 17 24.02 -43.43 1.01
N THR A 18 24.22 -44.01 -0.16
CA THR A 18 24.17 -43.31 -1.46
C THR A 18 22.77 -42.83 -1.76
N ALA A 19 21.73 -43.62 -1.43
CA ALA A 19 20.34 -43.20 -1.60
C ALA A 19 19.93 -42.06 -0.66
N LEU A 20 20.42 -42.08 0.61
CA LEU A 20 20.18 -41.01 1.58
C LEU A 20 20.88 -39.70 1.17
N VAL A 21 22.12 -39.76 0.69
CA VAL A 21 22.86 -38.60 0.20
C VAL A 21 22.20 -38.01 -1.04
N ALA A 22 21.73 -38.85 -1.99
CA ALA A 22 21.01 -38.38 -3.17
C ALA A 22 19.66 -37.73 -2.82
N ALA A 23 18.93 -38.26 -1.82
CA ALA A 23 17.68 -37.67 -1.36
C ALA A 23 17.90 -36.31 -0.65
N VAL A 24 18.96 -36.19 0.14
CA VAL A 24 19.32 -34.91 0.79
C VAL A 24 19.79 -33.86 -0.19
N LEU A 25 20.56 -34.24 -1.21
CA LEU A 25 20.99 -33.34 -2.27
C LEU A 25 19.83 -32.90 -3.19
N ALA A 26 18.88 -33.80 -3.45
CA ALA A 26 17.66 -33.44 -4.19
C ALA A 26 16.77 -32.49 -3.38
N SER A 27 16.66 -32.68 -2.06
CA SER A 27 15.92 -31.77 -1.18
C SER A 27 16.58 -30.41 -1.06
N LEU A 28 17.92 -30.34 -1.02
CA LEU A 28 18.67 -29.07 -1.01
C LEU A 28 18.56 -28.36 -2.38
N ALA A 29 18.56 -29.09 -3.50
CA ALA A 29 18.39 -28.48 -4.82
C ALA A 29 16.99 -27.88 -5.02
N VAL A 30 15.94 -28.50 -4.44
CA VAL A 30 14.58 -27.94 -4.49
C VAL A 30 14.48 -26.70 -3.57
N PHE A 31 15.15 -26.70 -2.41
CA PHE A 31 15.18 -25.52 -1.52
C PHE A 31 16.00 -24.35 -2.10
N THR A 32 17.11 -24.63 -2.80
CA THR A 32 17.91 -23.57 -3.44
C THR A 32 17.24 -22.97 -4.67
N VAL A 33 16.37 -23.69 -5.37
CA VAL A 33 15.58 -23.13 -6.48
C VAL A 33 14.44 -22.25 -5.97
N MET A 34 13.90 -22.50 -4.77
CA MET A 34 12.89 -21.63 -4.16
C MET A 34 13.46 -20.36 -3.49
N THR A 35 14.74 -20.33 -3.16
CA THR A 35 15.38 -19.13 -2.58
C THR A 35 16.16 -18.29 -3.61
N ALA A 36 16.30 -18.75 -4.85
CA ALA A 36 16.93 -18.00 -5.94
C ALA A 36 15.94 -17.20 -6.79
N GLY A 37 14.66 -17.11 -6.38
CA GLY A 37 13.74 -16.08 -6.81
C GLY A 37 14.10 -14.76 -6.13
N GLY A 38 15.33 -14.29 -6.34
CA GLY A 38 15.74 -12.96 -5.93
C GLY A 38 14.76 -11.94 -6.49
N ALA A 39 14.26 -11.08 -5.63
CA ALA A 39 13.48 -9.92 -5.97
C ALA A 39 14.25 -9.04 -6.97
N ASN A 40 14.22 -9.41 -8.24
CA ASN A 40 14.42 -8.45 -9.30
C ASN A 40 13.16 -7.60 -9.30
N ALA A 41 13.24 -6.43 -8.66
CA ALA A 41 12.31 -5.33 -8.88
C ALA A 41 12.30 -5.06 -10.40
N ASN A 42 11.45 -5.76 -11.11
CA ASN A 42 11.23 -5.57 -12.54
C ASN A 42 10.37 -4.31 -12.67
N GLN A 43 11.03 -3.16 -12.54
CA GLN A 43 10.42 -1.89 -12.88
C GLN A 43 9.91 -1.98 -14.32
N GLY A 44 8.59 -1.90 -14.51
CA GLY A 44 7.96 -1.71 -15.80
C GLY A 44 7.53 -2.96 -16.56
N LYS A 45 7.64 -4.16 -15.99
CA LYS A 45 6.88 -5.33 -16.49
C LYS A 45 5.91 -5.74 -15.40
N GLY A 46 4.63 -5.77 -15.73
CA GLY A 46 3.60 -6.29 -14.84
C GLY A 46 4.05 -7.61 -14.22
N LEU A 47 3.54 -7.92 -13.03
CA LEU A 47 3.77 -9.22 -12.42
C LEU A 47 3.53 -10.29 -13.46
N PRO A 48 4.33 -11.38 -13.45
CA PRO A 48 4.02 -12.52 -14.29
C PRO A 48 2.55 -12.88 -14.03
N TYR A 49 1.76 -12.89 -15.10
CA TYR A 49 0.37 -13.28 -15.04
C TYR A 49 0.31 -14.69 -14.46
N TYR A 50 -0.22 -14.84 -13.28
CA TYR A 50 -0.42 -16.17 -12.70
C TYR A 50 -1.41 -16.93 -13.59
N ALA A 51 -1.17 -18.21 -13.82
CA ALA A 51 -1.93 -19.03 -14.78
C ALA A 51 -3.46 -18.97 -14.58
N ASN A 52 -3.95 -18.57 -13.42
CA ASN A 52 -5.36 -18.37 -13.07
C ASN A 52 -5.71 -16.92 -12.70
N GLY A 53 -4.81 -15.95 -12.94
CA GLY A 53 -5.01 -14.56 -12.58
C GLY A 53 -4.94 -14.24 -11.09
N VAL A 54 -4.62 -15.22 -10.23
CA VAL A 54 -4.60 -15.07 -8.77
C VAL A 54 -3.18 -15.13 -8.25
N ASP A 55 -2.78 -14.14 -7.45
CA ASP A 55 -1.54 -14.17 -6.69
C ASP A 55 -1.67 -15.19 -5.54
N PRO A 56 -0.88 -16.27 -5.52
CA PRO A 56 -1.03 -17.32 -4.52
C PRO A 56 -0.66 -16.86 -3.10
N GLN A 57 0.12 -15.79 -2.95
CA GLN A 57 0.51 -15.24 -1.65
C GLN A 57 -0.70 -14.58 -0.94
N PHE A 58 -1.57 -13.93 -1.71
CA PHE A 58 -2.69 -13.16 -1.17
C PHE A 58 -4.05 -13.76 -1.52
N GLY A 59 -4.10 -14.71 -2.46
CA GLY A 59 -5.32 -15.37 -2.89
C GLY A 59 -6.25 -14.49 -3.73
N VAL A 60 -5.75 -13.42 -4.34
CA VAL A 60 -6.52 -12.43 -5.08
C VAL A 60 -5.86 -12.07 -6.42
N CYS A 61 -6.64 -11.55 -7.37
CA CYS A 61 -6.09 -10.92 -8.57
C CYS A 61 -5.47 -9.58 -8.18
N ARG A 62 -4.18 -9.39 -8.52
CA ARG A 62 -3.47 -8.13 -8.25
C ARG A 62 -2.41 -7.83 -9.30
N GLY A 63 -2.04 -6.55 -9.40
CA GLY A 63 -1.00 -6.09 -10.30
C GLY A 63 -1.39 -4.81 -11.04
N ILE A 64 -0.73 -4.57 -12.16
CA ILE A 64 -1.00 -3.40 -13.02
C ILE A 64 -1.88 -3.74 -14.23
N ASP A 65 -2.37 -4.96 -14.31
CA ASP A 65 -3.27 -5.41 -15.37
C ASP A 65 -4.71 -5.04 -15.01
N ALA A 66 -5.36 -4.27 -15.86
CA ALA A 66 -6.73 -3.82 -15.68
C ALA A 66 -7.76 -4.97 -15.69
N SER A 67 -7.40 -6.19 -16.12
CA SER A 67 -8.27 -7.37 -16.02
C SER A 67 -8.58 -7.76 -14.58
N CYS A 68 -7.78 -7.34 -13.60
CA CYS A 68 -8.07 -7.50 -12.18
C CYS A 68 -9.13 -6.50 -11.65
N ASN A 69 -9.62 -5.56 -12.47
CA ASN A 69 -10.63 -4.61 -12.03
C ASN A 69 -12.03 -5.11 -12.34
N HIS A 70 -12.90 -5.07 -11.33
CA HIS A 70 -14.31 -5.35 -11.48
C HIS A 70 -15.09 -4.04 -11.70
N LYS A 71 -16.29 -4.15 -12.27
CA LYS A 71 -17.20 -3.01 -12.41
C LYS A 71 -18.45 -3.29 -11.59
N TRP A 72 -18.68 -2.50 -10.58
CA TRP A 72 -19.91 -2.55 -9.83
C TRP A 72 -21.05 -1.91 -10.63
N VAL A 73 -22.14 -2.65 -10.81
CA VAL A 73 -23.27 -2.22 -11.62
C VAL A 73 -23.98 -0.97 -11.06
N ASN A 74 -23.90 -0.77 -9.75
CA ASN A 74 -24.55 0.34 -9.05
C ASN A 74 -23.67 1.59 -8.89
N PHE A 75 -22.41 1.50 -9.29
CA PHE A 75 -21.43 2.58 -9.17
C PHE A 75 -21.52 3.47 -10.42
N ASP A 76 -22.41 4.46 -10.41
CA ASP A 76 -22.53 5.44 -11.50
C ASP A 76 -22.23 6.85 -10.96
N PRO A 77 -20.97 7.29 -11.00
CA PRO A 77 -20.58 8.63 -10.58
C PRO A 77 -21.24 9.73 -11.42
N ALA A 78 -21.64 9.43 -12.66
CA ALA A 78 -22.33 10.38 -13.51
C ALA A 78 -23.70 10.81 -12.96
N LYS A 79 -24.34 9.95 -12.15
CA LYS A 79 -25.63 10.28 -11.52
C LYS A 79 -25.49 10.98 -10.17
N ASN A 80 -24.47 10.64 -9.38
CA ASN A 80 -24.37 11.03 -7.97
C ASN A 80 -23.16 11.93 -7.68
N GLY A 81 -22.30 12.19 -8.67
CA GLY A 81 -21.00 12.81 -8.48
C GLY A 81 -19.99 11.86 -7.81
N TYR A 82 -18.73 12.28 -7.76
CA TYR A 82 -17.68 11.53 -7.06
C TYR A 82 -17.73 11.78 -5.56
N HIS A 83 -17.62 10.72 -4.77
CA HIS A 83 -17.74 10.78 -3.32
C HIS A 83 -16.63 9.97 -2.65
N VAL A 84 -15.93 10.55 -1.69
CA VAL A 84 -14.82 9.95 -0.94
C VAL A 84 -15.17 9.85 0.53
N LEU A 85 -14.95 8.68 1.15
CA LEU A 85 -14.98 8.51 2.60
C LEU A 85 -13.56 8.60 3.15
N VAL A 86 -13.32 9.49 4.11
CA VAL A 86 -12.06 9.61 4.84
C VAL A 86 -12.17 8.91 6.19
N PHE A 87 -11.41 7.84 6.37
CA PHE A 87 -11.39 7.04 7.59
C PHE A 87 -10.08 7.24 8.34
N THR A 88 -10.17 7.79 9.56
CA THR A 88 -9.00 8.24 10.33
C THR A 88 -8.92 7.62 11.73
N LYS A 89 -9.57 6.47 11.96
CA LYS A 89 -9.52 5.79 13.26
C LYS A 89 -8.10 5.33 13.58
N THR A 90 -7.68 5.59 14.80
CA THR A 90 -6.41 5.14 15.35
C THR A 90 -6.62 4.19 16.51
N ALA A 91 -5.98 3.03 16.48
CA ALA A 91 -5.93 2.06 17.59
C ALA A 91 -4.51 1.98 18.19
N GLY A 92 -3.65 2.92 17.85
CA GLY A 92 -2.26 3.06 18.28
C GLY A 92 -1.82 4.51 18.25
N PRO A 93 -0.59 4.80 17.83
CA PRO A 93 -0.10 6.17 17.68
C PRO A 93 -1.06 7.01 16.81
N ARG A 94 -1.37 8.21 17.29
CA ARG A 94 -2.20 9.18 16.57
C ARG A 94 -1.34 10.35 16.15
N HIS A 95 -1.28 10.60 14.87
CA HIS A 95 -0.57 11.75 14.32
C HIS A 95 -1.25 13.06 14.73
N ALA A 96 -0.45 14.09 14.94
CA ALA A 96 -0.93 15.39 15.41
C ALA A 96 -1.91 16.07 14.42
N ASP A 97 -1.71 15.85 13.13
CA ASP A 97 -2.53 16.36 12.03
C ASP A 97 -3.96 15.78 11.98
N LEU A 98 -4.20 14.65 12.64
CA LEU A 98 -5.54 14.12 12.86
C LEU A 98 -6.33 14.88 13.92
N GLY A 99 -5.65 15.70 14.75
CA GLY A 99 -6.26 16.44 15.83
C GLY A 99 -6.96 15.55 16.90
N PRO A 100 -7.93 16.08 17.64
CA PRO A 100 -8.71 15.28 18.59
C PRO A 100 -9.44 14.12 17.92
N ALA A 101 -9.61 13.02 18.65
CA ALA A 101 -10.44 11.91 18.18
C ALA A 101 -11.87 12.38 17.90
N LEU A 102 -12.45 11.84 16.85
CA LEU A 102 -13.80 12.20 16.42
C LEU A 102 -14.87 11.45 17.22
N GLY A 103 -16.05 12.05 17.32
CA GLY A 103 -17.23 11.37 17.85
C GLY A 103 -17.72 10.24 16.94
N PRO A 104 -18.70 9.44 17.40
CA PRO A 104 -19.28 8.36 16.62
C PRO A 104 -20.10 8.87 15.43
N GLY A 105 -20.29 8.00 14.45
CA GLY A 105 -21.11 8.24 13.26
C GLY A 105 -20.35 8.86 12.11
N LEU A 106 -21.10 9.28 11.11
CA LEU A 106 -20.61 9.94 9.90
C LEU A 106 -20.62 11.47 10.11
N ASP A 107 -19.59 12.14 9.61
CA ASP A 107 -19.41 13.60 9.64
C ASP A 107 -19.51 14.25 11.03
N PRO A 108 -18.90 13.68 12.08
CA PRO A 108 -18.85 14.33 13.37
C PRO A 108 -18.15 15.70 13.28
N PRO A 109 -18.48 16.66 14.19
CA PRO A 109 -17.89 18.00 14.14
C PRO A 109 -16.36 17.99 14.16
N LEU A 110 -15.75 18.78 13.26
CA LEU A 110 -14.31 18.98 13.19
C LEU A 110 -13.88 20.23 13.95
N THR A 111 -12.66 20.20 14.45
CA THR A 111 -11.91 21.38 14.92
C THR A 111 -10.87 21.78 13.86
N SER A 112 -10.26 22.94 14.01
CA SER A 112 -9.16 23.37 13.15
C SER A 112 -7.91 22.45 13.23
N ALA A 113 -7.79 21.67 14.30
CA ALA A 113 -6.69 20.73 14.50
C ALA A 113 -6.86 19.41 13.71
N ASN A 114 -8.06 19.13 13.20
CA ASN A 114 -8.29 17.97 12.33
C ASN A 114 -7.86 18.29 10.89
N ALA A 115 -6.54 18.48 10.69
CA ALA A 115 -5.99 19.00 9.45
C ALA A 115 -6.25 18.07 8.26
N VAL A 116 -6.13 16.76 8.44
CA VAL A 116 -6.36 15.75 7.36
C VAL A 116 -7.81 15.84 6.87
N GLN A 117 -8.79 15.79 7.76
CA GLN A 117 -10.21 15.83 7.40
C GLN A 117 -10.59 17.18 6.76
N ASN A 118 -10.17 18.29 7.37
CA ASN A 118 -10.41 19.64 6.83
C ASN A 118 -9.73 19.82 5.46
N GLY A 119 -8.50 19.34 5.32
CA GLY A 119 -7.75 19.38 4.06
C GLY A 119 -8.44 18.59 2.96
N MET A 120 -8.90 17.38 3.27
CA MET A 120 -9.63 16.54 2.31
C MET A 120 -10.94 17.18 1.88
N VAL A 121 -11.69 17.78 2.78
CA VAL A 121 -12.93 18.54 2.44
C VAL A 121 -12.61 19.70 1.51
N ALA A 122 -11.55 20.46 1.81
CA ALA A 122 -11.11 21.58 0.98
C ALA A 122 -10.63 21.13 -0.40
N LEU A 123 -9.81 20.08 -0.46
CA LEU A 123 -9.32 19.49 -1.72
C LEU A 123 -10.46 18.92 -2.56
N GLY A 124 -11.42 18.22 -1.94
CA GLY A 124 -12.61 17.70 -2.63
C GLY A 124 -13.42 18.81 -3.26
N LYS A 125 -13.71 19.87 -2.50
CA LYS A 125 -14.43 21.05 -2.99
C LYS A 125 -13.71 21.73 -4.17
N ALA A 126 -12.39 21.84 -4.09
CA ALA A 126 -11.59 22.47 -5.15
C ALA A 126 -11.48 21.61 -6.41
N ASN A 127 -11.69 20.29 -6.31
CA ASN A 127 -11.43 19.32 -7.36
C ASN A 127 -12.66 18.53 -7.82
N GLY A 128 -13.87 18.87 -7.36
CA GLY A 128 -15.14 18.36 -7.90
C GLY A 128 -15.56 17.00 -7.34
N PHE A 129 -15.16 16.65 -6.10
CA PHE A 129 -15.70 15.51 -5.38
C PHE A 129 -16.13 15.88 -3.96
N SER A 130 -17.16 15.21 -3.44
CA SER A 130 -17.62 15.37 -2.07
C SER A 130 -16.82 14.46 -1.13
N VAL A 131 -16.78 14.84 0.14
CA VAL A 131 -16.00 14.14 1.17
C VAL A 131 -16.84 14.03 2.43
N ASP A 132 -17.00 12.78 2.90
CA ASP A 132 -17.47 12.47 4.25
C ASP A 132 -16.28 11.93 5.07
N TRP A 133 -16.38 11.96 6.40
CA TRP A 133 -15.31 11.48 7.29
C TRP A 133 -15.86 10.75 8.50
N THR A 134 -15.08 9.81 9.02
CA THR A 134 -15.44 9.06 10.23
C THR A 134 -14.23 8.41 10.89
N GLU A 135 -14.36 8.12 12.18
CA GLU A 135 -13.54 7.18 12.95
C GLU A 135 -14.36 6.00 13.50
N ASP A 136 -15.63 5.95 13.14
CA ASP A 136 -16.59 4.94 13.62
C ASP A 136 -16.61 3.73 12.68
N THR A 137 -16.13 2.57 13.18
CA THR A 137 -16.15 1.32 12.42
C THR A 137 -17.55 0.82 12.09
N SER A 138 -18.60 1.27 12.82
CA SER A 138 -19.98 0.90 12.51
C SER A 138 -20.45 1.39 11.14
N VAL A 139 -19.80 2.43 10.58
CA VAL A 139 -20.01 2.90 9.20
C VAL A 139 -19.67 1.78 8.20
N PHE A 140 -18.74 0.90 8.54
CA PHE A 140 -18.33 -0.26 7.73
C PHE A 140 -19.17 -1.51 7.99
N ALA A 141 -20.05 -1.51 8.97
CA ALA A 141 -20.79 -2.70 9.38
C ALA A 141 -21.69 -3.28 8.27
N ASN A 142 -22.06 -2.47 7.27
CA ASN A 142 -22.83 -2.89 6.13
C ASN A 142 -22.11 -2.48 4.83
N PRO A 143 -21.71 -3.46 3.98
CA PRO A 143 -21.05 -3.18 2.69
C PRO A 143 -21.85 -2.19 1.82
N ALA A 144 -23.18 -2.26 1.82
CA ALA A 144 -24.05 -1.35 1.07
C ALA A 144 -23.90 0.13 1.50
N THR A 145 -23.39 0.40 2.70
CA THR A 145 -23.08 1.77 3.13
C THR A 145 -21.85 2.28 2.39
N LEU A 146 -20.87 1.41 2.16
CA LEU A 146 -19.62 1.75 1.46
C LEU A 146 -19.83 1.97 -0.04
N GLU A 147 -20.86 1.34 -0.64
CA GLU A 147 -21.21 1.49 -2.06
C GLU A 147 -21.53 2.94 -2.49
N LYS A 148 -21.79 3.83 -1.53
CA LYS A 148 -21.99 5.26 -1.79
C LYS A 148 -20.71 5.98 -2.18
N TYR A 149 -19.57 5.41 -1.85
CA TYR A 149 -18.27 6.05 -2.01
C TYR A 149 -17.52 5.47 -3.21
N ASN A 150 -17.00 6.34 -4.07
CA ASN A 150 -16.15 5.97 -5.19
C ASN A 150 -14.73 5.64 -4.73
N ALA A 151 -14.30 6.21 -3.59
CA ALA A 151 -13.05 5.87 -2.94
C ALA A 151 -13.18 5.95 -1.42
N ILE A 152 -12.39 5.13 -0.72
CA ILE A 152 -12.20 5.18 0.73
C ILE A 152 -10.73 5.49 1.00
N LEU A 153 -10.47 6.61 1.68
CA LEU A 153 -9.14 7.02 2.09
C LEU A 153 -8.88 6.60 3.54
N PHE A 154 -7.78 5.89 3.76
CA PHE A 154 -7.28 5.54 5.08
C PHE A 154 -6.08 6.42 5.47
N PHE A 155 -6.20 7.02 6.64
CA PHE A 155 -5.10 7.55 7.43
C PHE A 155 -5.28 7.04 8.86
N THR A 156 -4.89 5.79 9.09
CA THR A 156 -5.27 5.00 10.25
C THR A 156 -4.05 4.45 10.99
N SER A 157 -4.22 3.78 12.12
CA SER A 157 -3.10 3.09 12.77
C SER A 157 -3.53 1.83 13.51
N ARG A 158 -2.66 0.82 13.50
CA ARG A 158 -2.83 -0.47 14.17
C ARG A 158 -4.11 -1.19 13.75
N THR A 159 -4.78 -1.91 14.66
CA THR A 159 -6.03 -2.63 14.36
C THR A 159 -7.20 -1.67 14.40
N ALA A 160 -7.42 -0.96 13.29
CA ALA A 160 -8.47 0.06 13.16
C ALA A 160 -9.85 -0.53 12.84
N LEU A 161 -9.89 -1.72 12.25
CA LEU A 161 -11.11 -2.41 11.83
C LEU A 161 -11.35 -3.66 12.69
N ASP A 162 -12.62 -3.96 12.97
CA ASP A 162 -13.06 -5.27 13.45
C ASP A 162 -13.33 -6.22 12.26
N ASP A 163 -13.62 -7.49 12.55
CA ASP A 163 -13.82 -8.53 11.52
C ASP A 163 -14.97 -8.20 10.54
N ALA A 164 -16.03 -7.54 11.03
CA ALA A 164 -17.17 -7.14 10.20
C ALA A 164 -16.76 -6.01 9.23
N ALA A 165 -16.04 -5.02 9.73
CA ALA A 165 -15.52 -3.91 8.94
C ALA A 165 -14.46 -4.38 7.93
N GLN A 166 -13.56 -5.30 8.32
CA GLN A 166 -12.60 -5.93 7.39
C GLN A 166 -13.32 -6.67 6.26
N THR A 167 -14.36 -7.47 6.60
CA THR A 167 -15.17 -8.18 5.61
C THR A 167 -15.87 -7.20 4.65
N SER A 168 -16.45 -6.13 5.18
CA SER A 168 -17.14 -5.12 4.38
C SER A 168 -16.20 -4.36 3.45
N LEU A 169 -15.00 -3.99 3.91
CA LEU A 169 -13.97 -3.37 3.08
C LEU A 169 -13.54 -4.30 1.95
N ARG A 170 -13.38 -5.59 2.23
CA ARG A 170 -13.04 -6.57 1.20
C ARG A 170 -14.14 -6.71 0.16
N ILE A 171 -15.40 -6.82 0.57
CA ILE A 171 -16.55 -6.87 -0.36
C ILE A 171 -16.61 -5.61 -1.23
N TYR A 172 -16.36 -4.42 -0.63
CA TYR A 172 -16.28 -3.16 -1.34
C TYR A 172 -15.20 -3.16 -2.44
N MET A 173 -13.99 -3.68 -2.12
CA MET A 173 -12.90 -3.82 -3.10
C MET A 173 -13.25 -4.84 -4.18
N GLU A 174 -13.76 -6.02 -3.81
CA GLU A 174 -14.21 -7.07 -4.76
C GLU A 174 -15.25 -6.53 -5.74
N GLY A 175 -16.10 -5.60 -5.31
CA GLY A 175 -17.07 -4.91 -6.16
C GLY A 175 -16.51 -3.85 -7.09
N GLY A 176 -15.22 -3.53 -7.03
CA GLY A 176 -14.56 -2.53 -7.88
C GLY A 176 -14.35 -1.17 -7.22
N GLY A 177 -14.49 -1.08 -5.90
CA GLY A 177 -14.24 0.12 -5.12
C GLY A 177 -12.78 0.58 -5.18
N ALA A 178 -12.51 1.83 -4.77
CA ALA A 178 -11.15 2.36 -4.72
C ALA A 178 -10.66 2.56 -3.29
N PHE A 179 -9.42 2.16 -3.06
CA PHE A 179 -8.69 2.36 -1.80
C PHE A 179 -7.59 3.40 -1.99
N ILE A 180 -7.52 4.35 -1.07
CA ILE A 180 -6.46 5.35 -1.01
C ILE A 180 -5.74 5.19 0.33
N GLY A 181 -4.52 4.66 0.31
CA GLY A 181 -3.70 4.52 1.51
C GLY A 181 -2.73 5.67 1.64
N VAL A 182 -2.81 6.43 2.74
CA VAL A 182 -1.98 7.60 2.97
C VAL A 182 -1.23 7.44 4.28
N HIS A 183 0.06 7.70 4.24
CA HIS A 183 0.95 7.78 5.40
C HIS A 183 0.74 6.59 6.36
N ASN A 184 0.19 6.82 7.55
CA ASN A 184 0.05 5.76 8.56
C ASN A 184 -0.98 4.66 8.23
N ALA A 185 -1.65 4.71 7.07
CA ALA A 185 -2.33 3.54 6.53
C ALA A 185 -1.39 2.34 6.40
N PHE A 186 -0.08 2.58 6.18
CA PHE A 186 0.95 1.55 6.15
C PHE A 186 1.26 0.96 7.53
N GLY A 187 0.91 1.64 8.61
CA GLY A 187 1.02 1.21 10.00
C GLY A 187 -0.26 0.54 10.54
N THR A 188 -1.11 0.02 9.67
CA THR A 188 -2.45 -0.49 9.99
C THR A 188 -2.57 -1.98 9.63
N GLU A 189 -3.43 -2.72 10.37
CA GLU A 189 -3.83 -4.12 10.11
C GLU A 189 -2.66 -5.08 9.86
N TYR A 190 -1.62 -5.05 10.69
CA TYR A 190 -0.40 -5.86 10.54
C TYR A 190 -0.65 -7.37 10.52
N ASN A 191 -1.73 -7.85 11.11
CA ASN A 191 -2.07 -9.27 11.18
C ASN A 191 -3.03 -9.72 10.07
N TRP A 192 -3.37 -8.83 9.13
CA TRP A 192 -4.29 -9.12 8.04
C TRP A 192 -3.56 -9.20 6.70
N ASN A 193 -3.23 -10.44 6.27
CA ASN A 193 -2.46 -10.68 5.06
C ASN A 193 -3.10 -10.07 3.79
N TRP A 194 -4.44 -10.06 3.72
CA TRP A 194 -5.14 -9.41 2.62
C TRP A 194 -4.84 -7.90 2.57
N TYR A 195 -4.79 -7.22 3.72
CA TYR A 195 -4.46 -5.80 3.79
C TYR A 195 -3.00 -5.53 3.43
N LEU A 196 -2.08 -6.42 3.83
CA LEU A 196 -0.67 -6.35 3.39
C LEU A 196 -0.56 -6.37 1.85
N GLY A 197 -1.32 -7.26 1.20
CA GLY A 197 -1.40 -7.32 -0.27
C GLY A 197 -2.01 -6.07 -0.88
N LEU A 198 -3.04 -5.48 -0.26
CA LEU A 198 -3.67 -4.22 -0.67
C LEU A 198 -2.66 -3.05 -0.65
N LEU A 199 -1.71 -3.06 0.30
CA LEU A 199 -0.61 -2.10 0.37
C LEU A 199 0.53 -2.38 -0.62
N GLY A 200 0.45 -3.44 -1.42
CA GLY A 200 1.53 -3.83 -2.36
C GLY A 200 2.60 -4.71 -1.72
N ASN A 201 2.28 -5.46 -0.67
CA ASN A 201 3.21 -6.27 0.12
C ASN A 201 4.24 -5.44 0.91
N ALA A 202 3.90 -4.20 1.26
CA ALA A 202 4.79 -3.28 1.94
C ALA A 202 4.04 -2.58 3.08
N GLN A 203 4.50 -2.76 4.31
CA GLN A 203 3.99 -2.08 5.49
C GLN A 203 5.09 -1.26 6.14
N LEU A 204 4.71 -0.30 6.99
CA LEU A 204 5.66 0.45 7.80
C LEU A 204 6.42 -0.50 8.74
N PHE A 205 7.73 -0.50 8.64
CA PHE A 205 8.62 -1.12 9.63
C PHE A 205 9.05 -0.10 10.69
N ASP A 206 9.59 1.02 10.26
CA ASP A 206 9.94 2.19 11.06
C ASP A 206 10.15 3.43 10.17
N HIS A 207 10.58 4.53 10.74
CA HIS A 207 11.02 5.72 10.01
C HIS A 207 12.15 6.42 10.75
N GLY A 208 12.93 7.21 10.03
CA GLY A 208 13.91 8.12 10.57
C GLY A 208 13.26 9.41 11.12
N PRO A 209 14.05 10.45 11.39
CA PRO A 209 13.52 11.74 11.79
C PRO A 209 12.78 12.42 10.63
N LEU A 210 11.84 13.32 10.96
CA LEU A 210 11.26 14.27 10.01
C LEU A 210 12.40 15.07 9.37
N GLN A 211 12.49 15.05 8.05
CA GLN A 211 13.57 15.70 7.31
C GLN A 211 13.25 15.92 5.84
N THR A 212 13.94 16.84 5.20
CA THR A 212 13.81 17.07 3.76
C THR A 212 14.44 15.94 2.95
N GLY A 213 13.88 15.70 1.76
CA GLY A 213 14.41 14.76 0.77
C GLY A 213 13.98 15.15 -0.64
N THR A 214 14.73 14.73 -1.64
CA THR A 214 14.35 14.95 -3.05
C THR A 214 13.49 13.80 -3.51
N VAL A 215 12.22 14.08 -3.79
CA VAL A 215 11.28 13.14 -4.41
C VAL A 215 11.39 13.25 -5.92
N SER A 216 11.37 12.13 -6.62
CA SER A 216 11.42 12.04 -8.08
C SER A 216 10.26 11.23 -8.62
N VAL A 217 9.62 11.73 -9.68
CA VAL A 217 8.61 10.98 -10.45
C VAL A 217 9.32 9.91 -11.27
N THR A 218 8.95 8.66 -11.07
CA THR A 218 9.57 7.49 -11.73
C THR A 218 8.75 6.94 -12.89
N ALA A 219 7.46 7.31 -12.96
CA ALA A 219 6.58 6.83 -14.01
C ALA A 219 5.58 7.90 -14.47
N LYS A 220 5.30 7.94 -15.78
CA LYS A 220 4.17 8.70 -16.32
C LYS A 220 2.87 7.97 -16.00
N ASP A 221 1.97 8.66 -15.35
CA ASP A 221 0.66 8.15 -14.94
C ASP A 221 -0.31 9.32 -14.77
N PRO A 222 -1.63 9.13 -14.89
CA PRO A 222 -2.59 10.18 -14.53
C PRO A 222 -2.36 10.73 -13.12
N SER A 223 -1.95 9.89 -12.16
CA SER A 223 -1.65 10.31 -10.78
C SER A 223 -0.46 11.25 -10.68
N THR A 224 0.49 11.20 -11.61
CA THR A 224 1.68 12.07 -11.63
C THR A 224 1.57 13.24 -12.62
N LYS A 225 0.38 13.42 -13.21
CA LYS A 225 0.16 14.49 -14.20
C LYS A 225 0.36 15.88 -13.57
N GLY A 226 1.17 16.70 -14.24
CA GLY A 226 1.42 18.08 -13.82
C GLY A 226 2.45 18.24 -12.70
N LEU A 227 2.95 17.14 -12.12
CA LEU A 227 4.04 17.21 -11.17
C LEU A 227 5.37 17.54 -11.86
N PRO A 228 6.29 18.26 -11.20
CA PRO A 228 7.65 18.42 -11.69
C PRO A 228 8.35 17.04 -11.70
N HIS A 229 9.42 16.91 -12.50
CA HIS A 229 10.21 15.67 -12.52
C HIS A 229 10.76 15.31 -11.14
N SER A 230 11.14 16.32 -10.35
CA SER A 230 11.54 16.17 -8.95
C SER A 230 11.22 17.43 -8.16
N TRP A 231 11.04 17.24 -6.84
CA TRP A 231 10.85 18.36 -5.89
C TRP A 231 11.49 18.04 -4.55
N THR A 232 11.69 19.06 -3.73
CA THR A 232 12.07 18.87 -2.32
C THR A 232 10.81 18.73 -1.49
N GLY A 233 10.66 17.61 -0.79
CA GLY A 233 9.63 17.40 0.22
C GLY A 233 10.24 17.30 1.61
N GLU A 234 9.44 17.50 2.64
CA GLU A 234 9.78 17.19 4.03
C GLU A 234 8.75 16.21 4.59
N ASP A 235 9.20 15.04 5.08
CA ASP A 235 8.32 13.99 5.57
C ASP A 235 9.04 13.07 6.57
N GLU A 236 8.28 12.20 7.25
CA GLU A 236 8.80 11.00 7.90
C GLU A 236 8.97 9.91 6.85
N TRP A 237 10.15 9.78 6.26
CA TRP A 237 10.39 8.80 5.21
C TRP A 237 10.28 7.38 5.76
N TYR A 238 9.21 6.65 5.37
CA TYR A 238 8.91 5.34 5.90
C TYR A 238 9.83 4.26 5.35
N ASN A 239 10.57 3.59 6.25
CA ASN A 239 11.24 2.34 5.94
C ASN A 239 10.19 1.22 5.94
N LEU A 240 10.03 0.58 4.81
CA LEU A 240 9.02 -0.46 4.61
C LEU A 240 9.57 -1.84 4.99
N THR A 241 8.69 -2.76 5.33
CA THR A 241 9.05 -4.16 5.63
C THR A 241 9.72 -4.85 4.46
N THR A 242 9.33 -4.51 3.23
CA THR A 242 9.89 -4.96 1.96
C THR A 242 9.64 -3.90 0.89
N ASP A 243 10.36 -3.97 -0.23
CA ASP A 243 9.98 -3.21 -1.42
C ASP A 243 8.59 -3.61 -1.89
N PRO A 244 7.75 -2.66 -2.34
CA PRO A 244 6.43 -2.99 -2.86
C PRO A 244 6.54 -3.86 -4.11
N THR A 245 5.71 -4.90 -4.18
CA THR A 245 5.67 -5.86 -5.27
C THR A 245 4.33 -5.83 -5.99
N GLY A 246 4.33 -6.12 -7.29
CA GLY A 246 3.10 -6.16 -8.08
C GLY A 246 2.44 -4.81 -8.29
N VAL A 247 3.19 -3.75 -8.18
CA VAL A 247 2.71 -2.37 -8.24
C VAL A 247 3.44 -1.60 -9.34
N LYS A 248 2.88 -0.49 -9.77
CA LYS A 248 3.58 0.54 -10.52
C LYS A 248 4.05 1.63 -9.56
N VAL A 249 5.36 1.74 -9.38
CA VAL A 249 5.94 2.81 -8.56
C VAL A 249 5.88 4.12 -9.33
N LEU A 250 5.32 5.13 -8.70
CA LEU A 250 5.02 6.46 -9.27
C LEU A 250 6.07 7.50 -8.86
N ALA A 251 6.55 7.40 -7.62
CA ALA A 251 7.57 8.30 -7.08
C ALA A 251 8.47 7.60 -6.07
N THR A 252 9.71 8.04 -6.00
CA THR A 252 10.73 7.60 -5.02
C THR A 252 11.38 8.81 -4.38
N VAL A 253 11.88 8.68 -3.15
CA VAL A 253 12.76 9.67 -2.52
C VAL A 253 14.21 9.23 -2.59
N SER A 254 15.13 10.18 -2.72
CA SER A 254 16.57 9.93 -2.70
C SER A 254 17.10 10.08 -1.28
N GLU A 255 17.49 8.99 -0.61
CA GLU A 255 18.11 9.06 0.71
C GLU A 255 19.40 9.88 0.71
N LYS A 256 20.14 9.90 -0.41
CA LYS A 256 21.37 10.69 -0.57
C LYS A 256 21.13 12.21 -0.46
N SER A 257 19.90 12.66 -0.66
CA SER A 257 19.52 14.07 -0.55
C SER A 257 19.08 14.46 0.86
N MET A 258 18.93 13.48 1.76
CA MET A 258 18.49 13.72 3.13
C MET A 258 19.64 14.22 4.00
N PRO A 259 19.40 15.18 4.93
CA PRO A 259 20.40 15.63 5.90
C PRO A 259 20.96 14.48 6.75
N THR A 260 20.10 13.55 7.18
CA THR A 260 20.51 12.28 7.84
C THR A 260 20.48 11.17 6.81
N ASN A 261 21.65 10.71 6.38
CA ASN A 261 21.81 9.64 5.38
C ASN A 261 22.85 8.62 5.87
N PRO A 262 22.50 7.34 6.05
CA PRO A 262 21.15 6.78 5.85
C PRO A 262 20.13 7.27 6.89
N PRO A 263 18.83 7.28 6.54
CA PRO A 263 17.75 7.67 7.46
C PRO A 263 17.43 6.53 8.42
N VAL A 264 18.33 6.27 9.37
CA VAL A 264 18.20 5.17 10.33
C VAL A 264 16.92 5.32 11.14
N GLY A 265 16.08 4.29 11.08
CA GLY A 265 14.80 4.25 11.76
C GLY A 265 14.91 3.91 13.26
N TYR A 266 13.82 4.17 13.98
CA TYR A 266 13.76 3.96 15.44
C TYR A 266 13.84 2.48 15.87
N ASN A 267 13.54 1.52 14.96
CA ASN A 267 13.75 0.08 15.15
C ASN A 267 15.06 -0.40 14.51
N GLY A 268 15.93 0.51 14.05
CA GLY A 268 17.24 0.21 13.52
C GLY A 268 17.27 -0.16 12.03
N SER A 269 16.24 0.16 11.26
CA SER A 269 16.33 0.06 9.79
C SER A 269 17.46 0.93 9.27
N PRO A 270 18.31 0.44 8.36
CA PRO A 270 19.36 1.27 7.75
C PRO A 270 18.82 2.19 6.64
N GLY A 271 17.50 2.30 6.47
CA GLY A 271 16.85 2.92 5.32
C GLY A 271 16.51 1.90 4.23
N MET A 272 15.97 2.39 3.10
CA MET A 272 15.62 1.60 1.91
C MET A 272 16.74 1.62 0.84
N GLY A 273 17.79 2.42 1.04
CA GLY A 273 18.95 2.51 0.15
C GLY A 273 18.69 3.26 -1.15
N SER A 274 19.05 2.64 -2.28
CA SER A 274 18.92 3.28 -3.60
C SER A 274 17.51 3.26 -4.19
N PHE A 275 16.60 2.48 -3.60
CA PHE A 275 15.21 2.38 -4.02
C PHE A 275 14.31 2.60 -2.81
N HIS A 276 13.79 3.82 -2.69
CA HIS A 276 12.93 4.23 -1.59
C HIS A 276 11.60 4.74 -2.14
N PRO A 277 10.63 3.86 -2.41
CA PRO A 277 9.34 4.23 -2.99
C PRO A 277 8.48 4.99 -1.99
N VAL A 278 7.82 6.06 -2.47
CA VAL A 278 6.91 6.90 -1.66
C VAL A 278 5.51 6.98 -2.22
N ALA A 279 5.29 6.55 -3.47
CA ALA A 279 3.94 6.45 -4.05
C ALA A 279 3.88 5.35 -5.11
N TRP A 280 2.76 4.59 -5.14
CA TRP A 280 2.51 3.54 -6.14
C TRP A 280 1.03 3.25 -6.31
N CYS A 281 0.69 2.46 -7.34
CA CYS A 281 -0.66 2.01 -7.61
C CYS A 281 -0.70 0.55 -8.04
N GLN A 282 -1.84 -0.09 -7.82
CA GLN A 282 -2.15 -1.44 -8.31
C GLN A 282 -3.67 -1.65 -8.41
N TYR A 283 -4.08 -2.61 -9.22
CA TYR A 283 -5.37 -3.28 -9.07
C TYR A 283 -5.24 -4.33 -7.97
N TYR A 284 -6.26 -4.48 -7.15
CA TYR A 284 -6.25 -5.43 -6.05
C TYR A 284 -7.66 -5.93 -5.73
N ASP A 285 -7.86 -7.25 -5.81
CA ASP A 285 -9.10 -7.95 -5.43
C ASP A 285 -10.37 -7.32 -6.02
N GLY A 286 -10.33 -6.98 -7.31
CA GLY A 286 -11.42 -6.31 -8.02
C GLY A 286 -11.37 -4.78 -8.02
N GLY A 287 -10.72 -4.16 -7.04
CA GLY A 287 -10.65 -2.72 -6.87
C GLY A 287 -9.36 -2.08 -7.38
N ARG A 288 -9.23 -0.79 -7.10
CA ARG A 288 -8.06 0.04 -7.43
C ARG A 288 -7.45 0.58 -6.15
N ALA A 289 -6.14 0.48 -5.99
CA ALA A 289 -5.43 1.00 -4.82
C ALA A 289 -4.36 2.03 -5.25
N PHE A 290 -4.54 3.28 -4.82
CA PHE A 290 -3.51 4.32 -4.87
C PHE A 290 -2.91 4.49 -3.48
N LEU A 291 -1.60 4.54 -3.39
CA LEU A 291 -0.87 4.41 -2.14
C LEU A 291 0.27 5.44 -2.10
N THR A 292 0.40 6.14 -0.98
CA THR A 292 1.51 7.06 -0.72
C THR A 292 1.89 7.08 0.74
N THR A 293 3.19 7.06 1.03
CA THR A 293 3.72 7.18 2.40
C THR A 293 3.85 8.64 2.85
N LEU A 294 3.62 9.60 1.95
CA LEU A 294 3.68 11.03 2.22
C LEU A 294 2.48 11.52 3.04
N GLY A 295 2.60 12.72 3.64
CA GLY A 295 1.49 13.44 4.26
C GLY A 295 1.52 13.50 5.78
N HIS A 296 2.71 13.48 6.40
CA HIS A 296 2.91 13.49 7.85
C HIS A 296 2.49 14.80 8.51
N ASP A 297 2.79 15.95 7.90
CA ASP A 297 2.60 17.25 8.55
C ASP A 297 1.22 17.85 8.25
N ALA A 298 0.64 18.55 9.22
CA ALA A 298 -0.63 19.27 9.05
C ALA A 298 -0.59 20.30 7.89
N GLN A 299 0.57 20.84 7.57
CA GLN A 299 0.75 21.79 6.49
C GLN A 299 0.66 21.15 5.12
N ASP A 300 0.90 19.82 4.99
CA ASP A 300 0.67 19.07 3.75
C ASP A 300 -0.79 19.12 3.31
N TRP A 301 -1.70 19.22 4.28
CA TRP A 301 -3.15 19.24 4.07
C TRP A 301 -3.73 20.64 3.90
N THR A 302 -2.90 21.68 4.02
CA THR A 302 -3.32 23.08 3.92
C THR A 302 -3.11 23.61 2.49
N ILE A 303 -4.20 23.93 1.79
CA ILE A 303 -4.12 24.51 0.43
C ILE A 303 -3.36 25.82 0.45
N GLY A 304 -2.37 25.94 -0.43
CA GLY A 304 -1.50 27.13 -0.52
C GLY A 304 -0.42 27.20 0.54
N SER A 305 -0.19 26.13 1.30
CA SER A 305 0.95 26.03 2.23
C SER A 305 2.28 26.19 1.50
N SER A 306 3.23 26.83 2.17
CA SER A 306 4.64 26.94 1.73
C SER A 306 5.52 25.82 2.30
N TYR A 307 4.94 24.85 2.97
CA TYR A 307 5.69 23.70 3.49
C TYR A 307 6.31 22.90 2.35
N PRO A 308 7.56 22.43 2.51
CA PRO A 308 8.29 21.78 1.42
C PRO A 308 7.54 20.54 0.88
N GLY A 309 7.12 20.58 -0.38
CA GLY A 309 6.45 19.48 -1.06
C GLY A 309 4.93 19.39 -0.85
N ALA A 310 4.32 20.26 -0.03
CA ALA A 310 2.86 20.20 0.25
C ALA A 310 2.02 20.32 -1.02
N GLY A 311 2.36 21.22 -1.94
CA GLY A 311 1.63 21.41 -3.20
C GLY A 311 1.73 20.18 -4.12
N GLU A 312 2.90 19.58 -4.18
CA GLU A 312 3.15 18.36 -4.96
C GLU A 312 2.46 17.15 -4.34
N PHE A 313 2.49 17.01 -3.00
CA PHE A 313 1.73 15.99 -2.29
C PHE A 313 0.23 16.12 -2.58
N GLN A 314 -0.36 17.31 -2.43
CA GLN A 314 -1.79 17.56 -2.70
C GLN A 314 -2.13 17.23 -4.16
N SER A 315 -1.28 17.61 -5.11
CA SER A 315 -1.48 17.30 -6.53
C SER A 315 -1.41 15.80 -6.80
N LEU A 316 -0.43 15.10 -6.23
CA LEU A 316 -0.27 13.65 -6.32
C LEU A 316 -1.47 12.92 -5.72
N LEU A 317 -1.91 13.33 -4.53
CA LEU A 317 -3.05 12.74 -3.81
C LEU A 317 -4.36 12.93 -4.59
N VAL A 318 -4.66 14.16 -5.03
CA VAL A 318 -5.90 14.46 -5.79
C VAL A 318 -5.92 13.70 -7.10
N ASN A 319 -4.82 13.69 -7.84
CA ASN A 319 -4.72 12.95 -9.09
C ASN A 319 -4.87 11.43 -8.87
N GLY A 320 -4.25 10.90 -7.81
CA GLY A 320 -4.36 9.50 -7.40
C GLY A 320 -5.80 9.13 -7.04
N ILE A 321 -6.50 9.95 -6.27
CA ILE A 321 -7.92 9.80 -5.94
C ILE A 321 -8.77 9.77 -7.22
N LYS A 322 -8.63 10.77 -8.10
CA LYS A 322 -9.37 10.86 -9.36
C LYS A 322 -9.13 9.67 -10.28
N SER A 323 -7.90 9.21 -10.35
CA SER A 323 -7.51 8.03 -11.13
C SER A 323 -8.13 6.76 -10.52
N ALA A 324 -8.03 6.56 -9.21
CA ALA A 324 -8.60 5.41 -8.53
C ALA A 324 -10.14 5.38 -8.61
N MET A 325 -10.82 6.54 -8.50
CA MET A 325 -12.27 6.65 -8.70
C MET A 325 -12.72 6.39 -10.15
N GLY A 326 -11.79 6.37 -11.10
CA GLY A 326 -12.09 6.15 -12.51
C GLY A 326 -12.49 7.42 -13.29
N GLU A 327 -12.26 8.62 -12.75
CA GLU A 327 -12.41 9.88 -13.49
C GLU A 327 -11.36 10.00 -14.59
N THR A 328 -10.17 9.47 -14.35
CA THR A 328 -9.10 9.30 -15.33
C THR A 328 -8.69 7.85 -15.44
N SER A 329 -7.84 7.49 -16.41
CA SER A 329 -7.26 6.15 -16.48
C SER A 329 -6.42 5.87 -15.23
N PHE A 330 -6.36 4.59 -14.82
CA PHE A 330 -5.72 4.18 -13.57
C PHE A 330 -4.53 3.27 -13.84
N CYS A 331 -3.41 3.53 -13.16
CA CYS A 331 -2.22 2.67 -13.11
C CYS A 331 -1.77 2.22 -14.52
N THR A 332 -1.80 3.12 -15.48
CA THR A 332 -1.54 2.84 -16.89
C THR A 332 -0.08 2.45 -17.13
N ALA A 333 0.13 1.44 -18.00
CA ALA A 333 1.46 0.97 -18.38
C ALA A 333 2.30 2.03 -19.10
#